data_39a4e9b72fe0004444b3daa5b625d8cd
#
_entry.id   39a4e9b72fe0004444b3daa5b625d8cd
#
_cell.length_a   1.000
_cell.length_b   1.000
_cell.length_c   1.000
_cell.angle_alpha   90.00
_cell.angle_beta   90.00
_cell.angle_gamma   90.00
#
_symmetry.space_group_name_H-M   'P 1'
#
loop_
_entity.id
_entity.type
_entity.pdbx_description
1 polymer ?
#
loop_
_entity_poly.entity_id
_entity_poly.type
_entity_poly.pdbx_seq_one_letter_code
_entity_poly.pdbx_strand_id
1 'polypeptide(L)'
;MKKIFILNFLILLISSHMNAQVIKGTLWNAKKVENTYVISINDKASIIDALTDFVKNQNIKSGQITGIGATNNATLRFFDPVTKKYVDKTFKEQMEIANLSGNISENNGSPLLHLHITLGRNDYTALAGHLLDANIRGAGEIYIYPLDSKIIKTKNENIGLNIYDFEE
;
A
#
# COMPACT_ATOMS: atom_id res chain seq x y z
N MET A 1 44.93 3.12 53.59
CA MET A 1 43.48 2.86 53.42
C MET A 1 42.99 3.66 52.20
N LYS A 2 42.78 3.02 51.04
CA LYS A 2 42.28 3.69 49.83
C LYS A 2 40.75 3.61 49.84
N LYS A 3 40.09 4.80 49.87
CA LYS A 3 38.62 4.87 49.77
C LYS A 3 38.25 4.75 48.29
N ILE A 4 37.51 3.67 47.95
CA ILE A 4 36.93 3.46 46.62
C ILE A 4 35.59 4.22 46.59
N PHE A 5 35.49 5.26 45.75
CA PHE A 5 34.25 5.97 45.45
C PHE A 5 33.53 5.16 44.36
N ILE A 6 32.42 4.52 44.71
CA ILE A 6 31.50 3.87 43.74
C ILE A 6 30.55 4.97 43.25
N LEU A 7 30.74 5.42 42.01
CA LEU A 7 29.84 6.34 41.30
C LEU A 7 28.65 5.52 40.73
N ASN A 8 27.51 5.57 41.42
CA ASN A 8 26.26 5.00 40.91
C ASN A 8 25.73 5.86 39.75
N PHE A 9 25.88 5.39 38.54
CA PHE A 9 25.27 6.00 37.33
C PHE A 9 23.82 5.53 37.20
N LEU A 10 22.88 6.37 37.67
CA LEU A 10 21.44 6.12 37.53
C LEU A 10 21.04 6.43 36.07
N ILE A 11 20.91 5.39 35.25
CA ILE A 11 20.35 5.53 33.86
C ILE A 11 18.85 5.72 34.00
N LEU A 12 18.39 6.95 33.84
CA LEU A 12 16.98 7.29 33.71
C LEU A 12 16.52 6.86 32.31
N LEU A 13 15.86 5.71 32.20
CA LEU A 13 15.13 5.29 31.01
C LEU A 13 13.91 6.21 30.84
N ILE A 14 14.06 7.28 30.07
CA ILE A 14 12.94 8.11 29.62
C ILE A 14 12.22 7.30 28.53
N SER A 15 11.18 6.58 28.89
CA SER A 15 10.24 6.03 27.92
C SER A 15 9.45 7.18 27.29
N SER A 16 9.93 7.71 26.19
CA SER A 16 9.16 8.63 25.38
C SER A 16 7.97 7.85 24.78
N HIS A 17 6.80 8.05 25.34
CA HIS A 17 5.55 7.64 24.67
C HIS A 17 5.44 8.50 23.41
N MET A 18 5.90 7.99 22.29
CA MET A 18 5.66 8.60 20.99
C MET A 18 4.16 8.48 20.69
N ASN A 19 3.39 9.53 20.96
CA ASN A 19 2.04 9.63 20.46
C ASN A 19 2.10 9.58 18.93
N ALA A 20 1.55 8.52 18.35
CA ALA A 20 1.52 8.36 16.91
C ALA A 20 0.72 9.52 16.29
N GLN A 21 1.42 10.38 15.53
CA GLN A 21 0.83 11.58 14.93
C GLN A 21 -0.11 11.19 13.79
N VAL A 22 -1.29 11.82 13.75
CA VAL A 22 -2.20 11.71 12.61
C VAL A 22 -1.64 12.55 11.47
N ILE A 23 -1.53 11.95 10.30
CA ILE A 23 -1.10 12.57 9.05
C ILE A 23 -2.31 12.66 8.14
N LYS A 24 -2.49 13.78 7.45
CA LYS A 24 -3.67 14.02 6.61
C LYS A 24 -3.27 14.42 5.20
N GLY A 25 -3.89 13.79 4.22
CA GLY A 25 -3.88 14.19 2.81
C GLY A 25 -5.28 14.62 2.37
N THR A 26 -5.42 14.97 1.10
CA THR A 26 -6.72 15.33 0.52
C THR A 26 -7.63 14.12 0.36
N LEU A 27 -7.07 12.95 0.06
CA LEU A 27 -7.81 11.74 -0.27
C LEU A 27 -7.78 10.68 0.86
N TRP A 28 -7.03 10.93 1.93
CA TRP A 28 -6.75 9.96 2.97
C TRP A 28 -6.42 10.62 4.31
N ASN A 29 -6.57 9.85 5.38
CA ASN A 29 -6.02 10.12 6.70
C ASN A 29 -5.21 8.92 7.13
N ALA A 30 -4.10 9.14 7.83
CA ALA A 30 -3.21 8.06 8.23
C ALA A 30 -2.62 8.26 9.61
N LYS A 31 -2.20 7.17 10.22
CA LYS A 31 -1.42 7.15 11.46
C LYS A 31 -0.24 6.21 11.30
N LYS A 32 0.96 6.67 11.66
CA LYS A 32 2.11 5.79 11.74
C LYS A 32 2.12 5.11 13.11
N VAL A 33 2.17 3.79 13.14
CA VAL A 33 2.28 2.96 14.34
C VAL A 33 3.50 2.07 14.13
N GLU A 34 4.55 2.31 14.92
CA GLU A 34 5.85 1.69 14.72
C GLU A 34 6.36 1.87 13.27
N ASN A 35 6.58 0.79 12.55
CA ASN A 35 7.02 0.82 11.15
C ASN A 35 5.86 0.65 10.16
N THR A 36 4.60 0.73 10.62
CA THR A 36 3.41 0.50 9.80
C THR A 36 2.60 1.77 9.68
N TYR A 37 2.04 2.04 8.52
CA TYR A 37 1.01 3.05 8.34
C TYR A 37 -0.37 2.40 8.29
N VAL A 38 -1.27 2.93 9.12
CA VAL A 38 -2.71 2.62 9.10
C VAL A 38 -3.40 3.79 8.40
N ILE A 39 -4.09 3.51 7.30
CA ILE A 39 -4.62 4.54 6.39
C ILE A 39 -6.12 4.32 6.21
N SER A 40 -6.89 5.38 6.38
CA SER A 40 -8.28 5.45 5.97
C SER A 40 -8.37 6.27 4.68
N ILE A 41 -8.82 5.65 3.59
CA ILE A 41 -9.11 6.34 2.33
C ILE A 41 -10.51 6.94 2.41
N ASN A 42 -10.65 8.20 1.99
CA ASN A 42 -11.91 8.93 2.05
C ASN A 42 -12.97 8.32 1.13
N ASP A 43 -14.25 8.40 1.53
CA ASP A 43 -15.38 8.01 0.67
C ASP A 43 -15.32 8.74 -0.67
N LYS A 44 -15.57 8.02 -1.77
CA LYS A 44 -15.50 8.44 -3.17
C LYS A 44 -14.09 8.67 -3.74
N ALA A 45 -13.04 8.58 -2.94
CA ALA A 45 -11.67 8.69 -3.44
C ALA A 45 -11.27 7.44 -4.25
N SER A 46 -10.47 7.66 -5.30
CA SER A 46 -9.76 6.59 -6.01
C SER A 46 -8.73 5.95 -5.10
N ILE A 47 -8.70 4.63 -5.03
CA ILE A 47 -7.71 3.87 -4.25
C ILE A 47 -6.30 4.12 -4.79
N ILE A 48 -6.14 4.10 -6.11
CA ILE A 48 -4.82 4.26 -6.75
C ILE A 48 -4.30 5.68 -6.53
N ASP A 49 -5.14 6.71 -6.70
CA ASP A 49 -4.73 8.09 -6.48
C ASP A 49 -4.37 8.34 -5.02
N ALA A 50 -5.21 7.86 -4.09
CA ALA A 50 -4.99 8.04 -2.66
C ALA A 50 -3.68 7.37 -2.20
N LEU A 51 -3.42 6.13 -2.63
CA LEU A 51 -2.21 5.40 -2.25
C LEU A 51 -0.97 5.95 -2.95
N THR A 52 -1.08 6.39 -4.21
CA THR A 52 0.03 7.02 -4.94
C THR A 52 0.43 8.35 -4.29
N ASP A 53 -0.56 9.18 -3.93
CA ASP A 53 -0.32 10.44 -3.22
C ASP A 53 0.32 10.17 -1.85
N PHE A 54 -0.21 9.21 -1.08
CA PHE A 54 0.34 8.82 0.21
C PHE A 54 1.80 8.37 0.12
N VAL A 55 2.10 7.45 -0.80
CA VAL A 55 3.45 6.88 -0.99
C VAL A 55 4.46 7.97 -1.36
N LYS A 56 4.06 8.91 -2.23
CA LYS A 56 4.89 10.07 -2.59
C LYS A 56 5.09 11.01 -1.41
N ASN A 57 4.02 11.35 -0.68
CA ASN A 57 4.04 12.27 0.46
C ASN A 57 4.95 11.74 1.58
N GLN A 58 4.91 10.41 1.85
CA GLN A 58 5.72 9.76 2.87
C GLN A 58 7.08 9.29 2.36
N ASN A 59 7.42 9.56 1.08
CA ASN A 59 8.68 9.16 0.44
C ASN A 59 8.99 7.65 0.57
N ILE A 60 7.93 6.80 0.49
CA ILE A 60 8.07 5.34 0.58
C ILE A 60 8.60 4.81 -0.76
N LYS A 61 9.74 4.13 -0.75
CA LYS A 61 10.41 3.61 -1.95
C LYS A 61 10.03 2.18 -2.27
N SER A 62 9.68 1.41 -1.25
CA SER A 62 9.21 0.03 -1.38
C SER A 62 8.39 -0.37 -0.17
N GLY A 63 7.60 -1.42 -0.31
CA GLY A 63 6.76 -1.90 0.79
C GLY A 63 5.70 -2.89 0.33
N GLN A 64 5.00 -3.42 1.32
CA GLN A 64 3.80 -4.23 1.13
C GLN A 64 2.57 -3.39 1.44
N ILE A 65 1.48 -3.66 0.70
CA ILE A 65 0.16 -3.07 0.93
C ILE A 65 -0.82 -4.20 1.18
N THR A 66 -1.70 -4.03 2.18
CA THR A 66 -2.87 -4.88 2.38
C THR A 66 -4.04 -4.03 2.87
N GLY A 67 -5.28 -4.48 2.60
CA GLY A 67 -6.45 -3.72 3.04
C GLY A 67 -7.77 -4.42 2.76
N ILE A 68 -8.80 -3.81 3.35
CA ILE A 68 -10.21 -4.17 3.18
C ILE A 68 -11.05 -2.90 3.02
N GLY A 69 -12.31 -3.04 2.68
CA GLY A 69 -13.23 -1.90 2.57
C GLY A 69 -14.43 -2.20 1.70
N ALA A 70 -14.98 -1.15 1.08
CA ALA A 70 -16.07 -1.28 0.12
C ALA A 70 -15.89 -0.31 -1.06
N THR A 71 -16.42 -0.70 -2.21
CA THR A 71 -16.37 0.07 -3.45
C THR A 71 -17.68 -0.02 -4.20
N ASN A 72 -18.01 0.99 -5.02
CA ASN A 72 -19.16 0.96 -5.91
C ASN A 72 -18.80 0.91 -7.40
N ASN A 73 -17.51 0.97 -7.70
CA ASN A 73 -16.99 0.70 -9.03
C ASN A 73 -15.54 0.23 -8.94
N ALA A 74 -15.15 -0.68 -9.81
CA ALA A 74 -13.77 -1.11 -9.94
C ALA A 74 -13.47 -1.46 -11.40
N THR A 75 -12.28 -1.10 -11.87
CA THR A 75 -11.74 -1.55 -13.14
C THR A 75 -10.63 -2.55 -12.87
N LEU A 76 -10.86 -3.79 -13.28
CA LEU A 76 -9.89 -4.87 -13.18
C LEU A 76 -9.25 -5.09 -14.54
N ARG A 77 -8.01 -5.55 -14.50
CA ARG A 77 -7.17 -5.81 -15.66
C ARG A 77 -6.73 -7.26 -15.67
N PHE A 78 -6.75 -7.85 -16.83
CA PHE A 78 -6.20 -9.19 -17.09
C PHE A 78 -5.13 -9.09 -18.17
N PHE A 79 -3.96 -9.71 -17.93
CA PHE A 79 -2.91 -9.82 -18.92
C PHE A 79 -3.02 -11.15 -19.66
N ASP A 80 -3.17 -11.10 -20.99
CA ASP A 80 -3.13 -12.26 -21.84
C ASP A 80 -1.67 -12.55 -22.24
N PRO A 81 -1.06 -13.64 -21.76
CA PRO A 81 0.35 -13.92 -22.02
C PRO A 81 0.62 -14.35 -23.48
N VAL A 82 -0.39 -14.78 -24.22
CA VAL A 82 -0.25 -15.20 -25.62
C VAL A 82 -0.19 -13.96 -26.53
N THR A 83 -1.13 -13.06 -26.36
CA THR A 83 -1.20 -11.83 -27.16
C THR A 83 -0.34 -10.70 -26.61
N LYS A 84 0.16 -10.82 -25.38
CA LYS A 84 0.84 -9.77 -24.58
C LYS A 84 0.02 -8.49 -24.47
N LYS A 85 -1.30 -8.63 -24.45
CA LYS A 85 -2.24 -7.50 -24.33
C LYS A 85 -3.00 -7.54 -23.02
N TYR A 86 -3.38 -6.36 -22.58
CA TYR A 86 -4.27 -6.19 -21.43
C TYR A 86 -5.72 -6.14 -21.87
N VAL A 87 -6.60 -6.75 -21.08
CA VAL A 87 -8.05 -6.66 -21.19
C VAL A 87 -8.59 -6.04 -19.90
N ASP A 88 -9.22 -4.89 -20.02
CA ASP A 88 -9.77 -4.15 -18.89
C ASP A 88 -11.28 -4.35 -18.84
N LYS A 89 -11.83 -4.52 -17.63
CA LYS A 89 -13.26 -4.60 -17.40
C LYS A 89 -13.66 -3.78 -16.17
N THR A 90 -14.65 -2.91 -16.36
CA THR A 90 -15.22 -2.09 -15.28
C THR A 90 -16.51 -2.72 -14.77
N PHE A 91 -16.61 -2.82 -13.44
CA PHE A 91 -17.78 -3.28 -12.71
C PHE A 91 -18.36 -2.08 -11.96
N LYS A 92 -19.65 -1.80 -12.16
CA LYS A 92 -20.34 -0.63 -11.55
C LYS A 92 -21.45 -1.14 -10.65
N GLU A 93 -21.08 -1.61 -9.49
CA GLU A 93 -21.98 -2.13 -8.45
C GLU A 93 -21.32 -1.99 -7.08
N GLN A 94 -22.12 -1.98 -6.01
CA GLN A 94 -21.59 -2.01 -4.65
C GLN A 94 -21.01 -3.39 -4.37
N MET A 95 -19.76 -3.42 -3.90
CA MET A 95 -18.99 -4.63 -3.60
C MET A 95 -18.16 -4.43 -2.33
N GLU A 96 -17.94 -5.51 -1.60
CA GLU A 96 -17.00 -5.54 -0.49
C GLU A 96 -15.57 -5.79 -1.01
N ILE A 97 -14.61 -5.00 -0.57
CA ILE A 97 -13.20 -5.29 -0.78
C ILE A 97 -12.79 -6.33 0.26
N ALA A 98 -12.93 -7.61 -0.09
CA ALA A 98 -12.59 -8.73 0.80
C ALA A 98 -11.07 -8.86 1.00
N ASN A 99 -10.27 -8.42 0.02
CA ASN A 99 -8.83 -8.32 0.09
C ASN A 99 -8.32 -7.34 -0.96
N LEU A 100 -7.46 -6.44 -0.54
CA LEU A 100 -6.56 -5.67 -1.38
C LEU A 100 -5.14 -6.03 -0.97
N SER A 101 -4.31 -6.45 -1.90
CA SER A 101 -2.91 -6.78 -1.59
C SER A 101 -1.98 -6.44 -2.74
N GLY A 102 -0.74 -6.14 -2.40
CA GLY A 102 0.28 -5.86 -3.39
C GLY A 102 1.54 -5.27 -2.82
N ASN A 103 2.27 -4.59 -3.67
CA ASN A 103 3.58 -4.04 -3.32
C ASN A 103 3.80 -2.66 -3.91
N ILE A 104 4.70 -1.95 -3.26
CA ILE A 104 5.31 -0.70 -3.71
C ILE A 104 6.71 -1.04 -4.19
N SER A 105 7.06 -0.55 -5.35
CA SER A 105 8.40 -0.60 -5.91
C SER A 105 8.68 0.70 -6.67
N GLU A 106 9.83 0.83 -7.28
CA GLU A 106 10.19 1.97 -8.11
C GLU A 106 10.40 1.53 -9.56
N ASN A 107 9.94 2.35 -10.49
CA ASN A 107 10.26 2.22 -11.90
C ASN A 107 10.64 3.59 -12.45
N ASN A 108 11.83 3.73 -13.04
CA ASN A 108 12.36 4.98 -13.58
C ASN A 108 12.26 6.16 -12.57
N GLY A 109 12.62 5.92 -11.31
CA GLY A 109 12.62 6.95 -10.26
C GLY A 109 11.23 7.32 -9.70
N SER A 110 10.17 6.65 -10.15
CA SER A 110 8.80 6.91 -9.71
C SER A 110 8.21 5.71 -8.96
N PRO A 111 7.40 5.94 -7.92
CA PRO A 111 6.70 4.86 -7.25
C PRO A 111 5.80 4.09 -8.22
N LEU A 112 5.86 2.77 -8.16
CA LEU A 112 5.03 1.85 -8.90
C LEU A 112 4.25 0.97 -7.93
N LEU A 113 2.93 1.16 -7.90
CA LEU A 113 2.00 0.32 -7.15
C LEU A 113 1.60 -0.88 -8.01
N HIS A 114 1.70 -2.09 -7.47
CA HIS A 114 1.19 -3.31 -8.09
C HIS A 114 0.21 -3.96 -7.13
N LEU A 115 -1.08 -3.81 -7.42
CA LEU A 115 -2.17 -4.21 -6.54
C LEU A 115 -3.08 -5.22 -7.22
N HIS A 116 -3.47 -6.24 -6.47
CA HIS A 116 -4.57 -7.13 -6.79
C HIS A 116 -5.69 -6.95 -5.78
N ILE A 117 -6.92 -7.21 -6.21
CA ILE A 117 -8.12 -7.03 -5.39
C ILE A 117 -9.05 -8.23 -5.54
N THR A 118 -9.71 -8.57 -4.44
CA THR A 118 -10.85 -9.52 -4.42
C THR A 118 -12.08 -8.75 -3.96
N LEU A 119 -13.12 -8.78 -4.78
CA LEU A 119 -14.37 -8.04 -4.58
C LEU A 119 -15.52 -9.03 -4.37
N GLY A 120 -16.13 -8.99 -3.19
CA GLY A 120 -17.32 -9.74 -2.85
C GLY A 120 -18.58 -9.03 -3.35
N ARG A 121 -19.41 -9.72 -4.12
CA ARG A 121 -20.68 -9.20 -4.63
C ARG A 121 -21.82 -9.50 -3.67
N ASN A 122 -23.00 -8.90 -3.90
CA ASN A 122 -24.19 -9.06 -3.07
C ASN A 122 -24.75 -10.49 -3.05
N ASP A 123 -24.42 -11.30 -4.05
CA ASP A 123 -24.77 -12.72 -4.14
C ASP A 123 -23.66 -13.64 -3.57
N TYR A 124 -22.64 -13.04 -2.90
CA TYR A 124 -21.47 -13.70 -2.34
C TYR A 124 -20.53 -14.36 -3.35
N THR A 125 -20.74 -14.14 -4.65
CA THR A 125 -19.71 -14.46 -5.66
C THR A 125 -18.56 -13.46 -5.60
N ALA A 126 -17.39 -13.84 -6.09
CA ALA A 126 -16.21 -12.98 -6.05
C ALA A 126 -15.69 -12.65 -7.45
N LEU A 127 -15.23 -11.42 -7.61
CA LEU A 127 -14.40 -10.95 -8.71
C LEU A 127 -12.98 -10.74 -8.18
N ALA A 128 -11.98 -11.15 -8.95
CA ALA A 128 -10.59 -10.91 -8.56
C ALA A 128 -9.74 -10.59 -9.79
N GLY A 129 -8.69 -9.80 -9.59
CA GLY A 129 -7.74 -9.44 -10.64
C GLY A 129 -6.78 -8.35 -10.26
N HIS A 130 -5.96 -7.96 -11.23
CA HIS A 130 -5.10 -6.79 -11.11
C HIS A 130 -5.97 -5.53 -11.04
N LEU A 131 -5.75 -4.71 -10.02
CA LEU A 131 -6.50 -3.47 -9.82
C LEU A 131 -5.92 -2.37 -10.69
N LEU A 132 -6.72 -1.88 -11.63
CA LEU A 132 -6.39 -0.67 -12.38
C LEU A 132 -6.86 0.57 -11.62
N ASP A 133 -8.09 0.56 -11.11
CA ASP A 133 -8.62 1.53 -10.13
C ASP A 133 -9.95 1.06 -9.53
N ALA A 134 -10.28 1.60 -8.34
CA ALA A 134 -11.58 1.49 -7.70
C ALA A 134 -11.84 2.72 -6.82
N ASN A 135 -13.11 3.15 -6.73
CA ASN A 135 -13.50 4.24 -5.82
C ASN A 135 -14.07 3.68 -4.53
N ILE A 136 -13.57 4.15 -3.41
CA ILE A 136 -14.14 3.79 -2.10
C ILE A 136 -15.60 4.24 -2.03
N ARG A 137 -16.44 3.36 -1.51
CA ARG A 137 -17.82 3.67 -1.17
C ARG A 137 -18.17 3.06 0.18
N GLY A 138 -18.01 3.86 1.21
CA GLY A 138 -18.02 3.46 2.60
C GLY A 138 -16.65 3.60 3.24
N ALA A 139 -16.08 2.53 3.77
CA ALA A 139 -14.76 2.52 4.38
C ALA A 139 -13.68 1.97 3.42
N GLY A 140 -12.48 2.54 3.52
CA GLY A 140 -11.25 1.98 2.92
C GLY A 140 -10.17 1.96 3.99
N GLU A 141 -9.80 0.77 4.45
CA GLU A 141 -8.87 0.53 5.56
C GLU A 141 -7.64 -0.20 5.05
N ILE A 142 -6.51 0.52 4.99
CA ILE A 142 -5.31 0.05 4.35
C ILE A 142 -4.14 0.05 5.33
N TYR A 143 -3.31 -0.97 5.25
CA TYR A 143 -2.01 -1.05 5.92
C TYR A 143 -0.90 -0.98 4.88
N ILE A 144 0.11 -0.18 5.16
CA ILE A 144 1.37 -0.16 4.41
C ILE A 144 2.51 -0.49 5.35
N TYR A 145 3.30 -1.48 4.93
CA TYR A 145 4.53 -1.94 5.60
C TYR A 145 5.72 -1.52 4.74
N PRO A 146 6.34 -0.34 5.00
CA PRO A 146 7.52 0.11 4.26
C PRO A 146 8.69 -0.84 4.48
N LEU A 147 9.52 -0.96 3.46
CA LEU A 147 10.83 -1.59 3.54
C LEU A 147 11.92 -0.53 3.55
N ASP A 148 13.03 -0.79 4.22
CA ASP A 148 14.14 0.16 4.34
C ASP A 148 14.94 0.29 3.04
N SER A 149 14.91 -0.75 2.19
CA SER A 149 15.64 -0.77 0.92
C SER A 149 14.71 -0.49 -0.27
N LYS A 150 15.22 0.25 -1.24
CA LYS A 150 14.57 0.45 -2.53
C LYS A 150 14.46 -0.89 -3.27
N ILE A 151 13.30 -1.16 -3.86
CA ILE A 151 13.05 -2.30 -4.75
C ILE A 151 12.70 -1.75 -6.13
N ILE A 152 13.46 -2.14 -7.14
CA ILE A 152 13.28 -1.67 -8.52
C ILE A 152 12.54 -2.71 -9.34
N LYS A 153 11.75 -2.24 -10.29
CA LYS A 153 11.20 -3.05 -11.38
C LYS A 153 11.60 -2.47 -12.72
N THR A 154 12.06 -3.34 -13.60
CA THR A 154 12.39 -3.01 -14.99
C THR A 154 11.52 -3.80 -15.96
N LYS A 155 11.35 -3.27 -17.17
CA LYS A 155 10.56 -3.94 -18.19
C LYS A 155 11.32 -5.13 -18.77
N ASN A 156 10.74 -6.31 -18.69
CA ASN A 156 11.21 -7.50 -19.38
C ASN A 156 10.48 -7.62 -20.73
N GLU A 157 11.19 -7.40 -21.83
CA GLU A 157 10.59 -7.38 -23.17
C GLU A 157 10.11 -8.76 -23.63
N ASN A 158 10.70 -9.86 -23.10
CA ASN A 158 10.31 -11.22 -23.48
C ASN A 158 8.89 -11.55 -23.01
N ILE A 159 8.53 -11.10 -21.81
CA ILE A 159 7.21 -11.34 -21.22
C ILE A 159 6.28 -10.13 -21.31
N GLY A 160 6.81 -8.93 -21.59
CA GLY A 160 6.04 -7.70 -21.73
C GLY A 160 5.60 -7.05 -20.41
N LEU A 161 6.16 -7.46 -19.27
CA LEU A 161 5.80 -7.00 -17.93
C LEU A 161 6.99 -6.39 -17.19
N ASN A 162 6.70 -5.52 -16.21
CA ASN A 162 7.70 -5.07 -15.24
C ASN A 162 7.93 -6.16 -14.20
N ILE A 163 9.16 -6.61 -14.04
CA ILE A 163 9.59 -7.59 -13.04
C ILE A 163 10.61 -6.97 -12.09
N TYR A 164 10.82 -7.62 -10.95
CA TYR A 164 11.87 -7.18 -10.03
C TYR A 164 13.23 -7.29 -10.68
N ASP A 165 14.04 -6.25 -10.48
CA ASP A 165 15.43 -6.15 -10.82
C ASP A 165 16.23 -6.12 -9.51
N PHE A 166 17.02 -7.14 -9.27
CA PHE A 166 17.83 -7.26 -8.05
C PHE A 166 19.34 -7.02 -8.34
N GLU A 167 19.69 -6.61 -9.55
CA GLU A 167 21.06 -6.32 -9.94
C GLU A 167 21.41 -4.83 -9.81
N GLU A 168 20.40 -3.97 -9.56
CA GLU A 168 20.56 -2.52 -9.34
C GLU A 168 20.48 -2.12 -7.85
#